data_48c8416ea24e9489b8b0d6f7a7dfb4e6
#
_entry.id   48c8416ea24e9489b8b0d6f7a7dfb4e6
#
_cell.length_a   1.000
_cell.length_b   1.000
_cell.length_c   1.000
_cell.angle_alpha   90.00
_cell.angle_beta   90.00
_cell.angle_gamma   90.00
#
_symmetry.space_group_name_H-M   'P 1'
#
loop_
_entity.id
_entity.type
_entity.pdbx_description
1 polymer ?
#
loop_
_entity_poly.entity_id
_entity_poly.type
_entity_poly.pdbx_seq_one_letter_code
_entity_poly.pdbx_strand_id
1 'polypeptide(L)'
;MKYWTPPHNLPPWKNKPFPLLTLSSFIIFINAVYFSILKFLLKIDFKSYITSNDGFILSSIIFLFTLFLVSIYVLFWEIKKTLYIYWCFWQADLLTKWIKLKQDKLYLIYSNITSHKLTTISDFNNEILFKKTEPSSRLIGLEREDIVGEERLFYIVKSLTNSIKDIEISKKEKYFVIINSLFKQSDFIKDKIKSFLNGYLSNYEISFQVKPNYNNQFNAIRNKKLITLIFSINYYALNTNEENEFSSLIILSSSKEKEFLKLFQPMPFKMENIDENIKIMSLINQQPNKDIKQVNYIDIEKENSNNITLKLRSENSYQLSLETYTQGYFFNEYIDDYKELSIYHLLALIYLSKFKDTSQLLFYKSDKSYYCQTIGVQKSHIDNHYLNIPKPSFPLGTLLVGFFALTSVIFNNIIDHVEFNSERTIITSTSFLFTIIIISVIKKIYINFYWKIHFLKTLNKKWNL
;
A
#
# COMPACT_ATOMS: atom_id res chain seq x y z
N MET A 1 5.32 13.60 1.37
CA MET A 1 6.05 12.57 0.59
C MET A 1 6.44 11.32 1.38
N LYS A 2 6.79 11.41 2.67
CA LYS A 2 7.18 10.24 3.50
C LYS A 2 6.17 9.06 3.46
N TYR A 3 4.88 9.33 3.31
CA TYR A 3 3.83 8.29 3.26
C TYR A 3 3.81 7.43 1.99
N TRP A 4 4.50 7.84 0.93
CA TRP A 4 4.55 7.10 -0.34
C TRP A 4 5.81 6.28 -0.52
N THR A 5 6.74 6.32 0.44
CA THR A 5 7.93 5.48 0.42
C THR A 5 7.57 4.07 0.91
N PRO A 6 7.80 3.02 0.14
CA PRO A 6 7.50 1.66 0.55
C PRO A 6 8.36 1.21 1.72
N PRO A 7 7.83 0.37 2.63
CA PRO A 7 8.54 -0.05 3.85
C PRO A 7 9.73 -1.01 3.61
N HIS A 8 9.89 -1.57 2.41
CA HIS A 8 10.93 -2.58 2.14
C HIS A 8 12.37 -2.02 2.01
N ASN A 9 12.57 -0.71 2.06
CA ASN A 9 13.91 -0.12 2.18
C ASN A 9 14.52 -0.27 3.58
N LEU A 10 13.96 -1.13 4.43
CA LEU A 10 14.55 -1.50 5.70
C LEU A 10 15.76 -2.42 5.48
N PRO A 11 16.84 -2.30 6.28
CA PRO A 11 18.03 -3.12 6.10
C PRO A 11 17.66 -4.61 6.17
N PRO A 12 18.11 -5.43 5.23
CA PRO A 12 17.77 -6.83 5.22
C PRO A 12 18.38 -7.52 6.43
N TRP A 13 17.59 -8.27 7.16
CA TRP A 13 18.10 -9.18 8.17
C TRP A 13 18.72 -10.39 7.46
N LYS A 14 20.00 -10.70 7.74
CA LYS A 14 20.66 -11.79 7.05
C LYS A 14 20.17 -13.15 7.57
N ASN A 15 19.64 -13.96 6.66
CA ASN A 15 19.40 -15.37 6.95
C ASN A 15 20.75 -16.09 7.07
N LYS A 16 21.03 -16.67 8.24
CA LYS A 16 22.21 -17.49 8.42
C LYS A 16 21.83 -18.97 8.26
N PRO A 17 22.40 -19.68 7.27
CA PRO A 17 22.17 -21.10 7.12
C PRO A 17 22.59 -21.85 8.38
N PHE A 18 22.11 -23.07 8.55
CA PHE A 18 22.53 -23.90 9.68
C PHE A 18 24.04 -24.17 9.58
N PRO A 19 24.81 -23.87 10.63
CA PRO A 19 26.27 -23.94 10.57
C PRO A 19 26.78 -25.36 10.80
N LEU A 20 26.45 -26.29 9.91
CA LEU A 20 26.75 -27.73 10.04
C LEU A 20 28.25 -27.97 10.09
N LEU A 21 29.02 -27.30 9.22
CA LEU A 21 30.49 -27.43 9.19
C LEU A 21 31.13 -26.90 10.48
N THR A 22 30.66 -25.75 10.98
CA THR A 22 31.18 -25.17 12.22
C THR A 22 30.86 -26.06 13.41
N LEU A 23 29.66 -26.64 13.43
CA LEU A 23 29.25 -27.55 14.50
C LEU A 23 30.03 -28.84 14.49
N SER A 24 30.19 -29.47 13.33
CA SER A 24 30.99 -30.70 13.19
C SER A 24 32.46 -30.47 13.55
N SER A 25 33.07 -29.38 13.08
CA SER A 25 34.45 -29.00 13.45
C SER A 25 34.60 -28.77 14.93
N PHE A 26 33.62 -28.16 15.59
CA PHE A 26 33.64 -27.95 17.03
C PHE A 26 33.55 -29.25 17.84
N ILE A 27 32.69 -30.18 17.42
CA ILE A 27 32.58 -31.50 18.04
C ILE A 27 33.91 -32.28 17.87
N ILE A 28 34.49 -32.29 16.68
CA ILE A 28 35.79 -32.93 16.41
C ILE A 28 36.89 -32.32 17.29
N PHE A 29 36.92 -30.98 17.39
CA PHE A 29 37.91 -30.27 18.19
C PHE A 29 37.83 -30.65 19.67
N ILE A 30 36.61 -30.64 20.28
CA ILE A 30 36.44 -31.03 21.69
C ILE A 30 36.90 -32.46 21.92
N ASN A 31 36.53 -33.39 21.04
CA ASN A 31 36.95 -34.78 21.17
C ASN A 31 38.47 -34.92 21.01
N ALA A 32 39.09 -34.21 20.05
CA ALA A 32 40.55 -34.22 19.88
C ALA A 32 41.29 -33.70 21.12
N VAL A 33 40.81 -32.60 21.71
CA VAL A 33 41.36 -32.02 22.95
C VAL A 33 41.22 -33.04 24.09
N TYR A 34 40.09 -33.69 24.23
CA TYR A 34 39.86 -34.72 25.23
C TYR A 34 40.81 -35.90 25.08
N PHE A 35 40.92 -36.47 23.90
CA PHE A 35 41.85 -37.58 23.65
C PHE A 35 43.32 -37.18 23.90
N SER A 36 43.68 -35.95 23.58
CA SER A 36 45.01 -35.43 23.86
C SER A 36 45.28 -35.31 25.36
N ILE A 37 44.34 -34.86 26.17
CA ILE A 37 44.45 -34.78 27.62
C ILE A 37 44.61 -36.17 28.22
N LEU A 38 43.82 -37.16 27.81
CA LEU A 38 43.94 -38.54 28.26
C LEU A 38 45.32 -39.12 27.97
N LYS A 39 45.80 -38.96 26.75
CA LYS A 39 47.05 -39.55 26.31
C LYS A 39 48.30 -38.90 26.89
N PHE A 40 48.33 -37.54 26.91
CA PHE A 40 49.56 -36.81 27.27
C PHE A 40 49.62 -36.38 28.73
N LEU A 41 48.52 -36.04 29.37
CA LEU A 41 48.51 -35.59 30.75
C LEU A 41 48.31 -36.74 31.74
N LEU A 42 47.40 -37.64 31.46
CA LEU A 42 47.07 -38.75 32.36
C LEU A 42 47.85 -40.04 32.07
N LYS A 43 48.57 -40.08 30.93
CA LYS A 43 49.34 -41.27 30.49
C LYS A 43 48.55 -42.60 30.52
N ILE A 44 47.25 -42.50 30.31
CA ILE A 44 46.33 -43.63 30.38
C ILE A 44 46.31 -44.34 29.03
N ASP A 45 46.45 -45.67 29.02
CA ASP A 45 46.24 -46.46 27.81
C ASP A 45 44.73 -46.49 27.48
N PHE A 46 44.38 -46.02 26.27
CA PHE A 46 43.01 -45.79 25.85
C PHE A 46 42.13 -47.04 25.91
N LYS A 47 42.69 -48.21 25.65
CA LYS A 47 41.95 -49.46 25.61
C LYS A 47 41.58 -49.97 27.02
N SER A 48 42.47 -49.86 27.96
CA SER A 48 42.23 -50.24 29.34
C SER A 48 41.36 -49.26 30.08
N TYR A 49 41.40 -47.98 29.66
CA TYR A 49 40.62 -46.91 30.29
C TYR A 49 39.14 -46.99 29.93
N ILE A 50 38.78 -47.21 28.68
CA ILE A 50 37.37 -47.30 28.27
C ILE A 50 36.65 -48.46 28.93
N THR A 51 37.36 -49.52 29.28
CA THR A 51 36.77 -50.68 29.95
C THR A 51 36.73 -50.56 31.46
N SER A 52 37.27 -49.50 32.08
CA SER A 52 37.20 -49.23 33.51
C SER A 52 35.95 -48.41 33.86
N ASN A 53 35.39 -48.58 35.06
CA ASN A 53 34.27 -47.77 35.55
C ASN A 53 34.59 -46.27 35.55
N ASP A 54 35.79 -45.89 35.96
CA ASP A 54 36.25 -44.49 35.99
C ASP A 54 36.34 -43.89 34.58
N GLY A 55 36.80 -44.70 33.62
CA GLY A 55 36.84 -44.31 32.22
C GLY A 55 35.46 -44.10 31.60
N PHE A 56 34.51 -44.97 31.96
CA PHE A 56 33.13 -44.82 31.53
C PHE A 56 32.48 -43.51 32.09
N ILE A 57 32.67 -43.26 33.41
CA ILE A 57 32.15 -42.07 34.06
C ILE A 57 32.73 -40.79 33.44
N LEU A 58 34.04 -40.70 33.26
CA LEU A 58 34.69 -39.53 32.68
C LEU A 58 34.27 -39.29 31.22
N SER A 59 34.20 -40.36 30.42
CA SER A 59 33.73 -40.29 29.01
C SER A 59 32.28 -39.77 28.93
N SER A 60 31.43 -40.22 29.86
CA SER A 60 30.04 -39.79 29.93
C SER A 60 29.91 -38.31 30.35
N ILE A 61 30.73 -37.82 31.26
CA ILE A 61 30.78 -36.42 31.66
C ILE A 61 31.15 -35.54 30.46
N ILE A 62 32.14 -35.95 29.69
CA ILE A 62 32.57 -35.17 28.52
C ILE A 62 31.54 -35.21 27.40
N PHE A 63 30.91 -36.37 27.19
CA PHE A 63 29.75 -36.45 26.28
C PHE A 63 28.62 -35.48 26.68
N LEU A 64 28.25 -35.47 27.96
CA LEU A 64 27.24 -34.55 28.45
C LEU A 64 27.65 -33.08 28.32
N PHE A 65 28.89 -32.74 28.61
CA PHE A 65 29.42 -31.39 28.43
C PHE A 65 29.39 -30.96 26.95
N THR A 66 29.82 -31.86 26.06
CA THR A 66 29.76 -31.60 24.62
C THR A 66 28.33 -31.41 24.14
N LEU A 67 27.42 -32.28 24.57
CA LEU A 67 26.00 -32.19 24.26
C LEU A 67 25.39 -30.88 24.76
N PHE A 68 25.78 -30.41 25.94
CA PHE A 68 25.36 -29.13 26.51
C PHE A 68 25.78 -27.94 25.63
N LEU A 69 27.06 -27.87 25.27
CA LEU A 69 27.61 -26.80 24.42
C LEU A 69 26.95 -26.78 23.04
N VAL A 70 26.79 -27.96 22.43
CA VAL A 70 26.09 -28.11 21.14
C VAL A 70 24.65 -27.65 21.23
N SER A 71 23.95 -28.05 22.29
CA SER A 71 22.56 -27.69 22.52
C SER A 71 22.36 -26.17 22.64
N ILE A 72 23.23 -25.51 23.41
CA ILE A 72 23.24 -24.04 23.55
C ILE A 72 23.50 -23.37 22.19
N TYR A 73 24.50 -23.83 21.46
CA TYR A 73 24.85 -23.25 20.17
C TYR A 73 23.68 -23.35 19.15
N VAL A 74 23.07 -24.53 19.05
CA VAL A 74 21.92 -24.78 18.15
C VAL A 74 20.71 -23.96 18.59
N LEU A 75 20.48 -23.81 19.91
CA LEU A 75 19.41 -22.98 20.44
C LEU A 75 19.58 -21.49 20.05
N PHE A 76 20.79 -20.94 20.17
CA PHE A 76 21.07 -19.58 19.73
C PHE A 76 20.87 -19.40 18.22
N TRP A 77 21.26 -20.38 17.41
CA TRP A 77 21.00 -20.34 15.98
C TRP A 77 19.49 -20.38 15.69
N GLU A 78 18.74 -21.23 16.37
CA GLU A 78 17.28 -21.34 16.26
C GLU A 78 16.59 -20.01 16.61
N ILE A 79 17.01 -19.35 17.69
CA ILE A 79 16.51 -18.03 18.09
C ILE A 79 16.76 -17.01 16.97
N LYS A 80 17.98 -16.95 16.44
CA LYS A 80 18.32 -16.02 15.34
C LYS A 80 17.50 -16.28 14.09
N LYS A 81 17.28 -17.54 13.73
CA LYS A 81 16.45 -17.92 12.59
C LYS A 81 14.99 -17.56 12.81
N THR A 82 14.47 -17.78 14.01
CA THR A 82 13.10 -17.37 14.36
C THR A 82 12.94 -15.87 14.28
N LEU A 83 13.88 -15.07 14.78
CA LEU A 83 13.89 -13.62 14.66
C LEU A 83 13.88 -13.16 13.20
N TYR A 84 14.66 -13.84 12.34
CA TYR A 84 14.64 -13.56 10.90
C TYR A 84 13.27 -13.81 10.26
N ILE A 85 12.60 -14.90 10.62
CA ILE A 85 11.26 -15.22 10.14
C ILE A 85 10.25 -14.15 10.59
N TYR A 86 10.31 -13.75 11.87
CA TYR A 86 9.45 -12.66 12.39
C TYR A 86 9.71 -11.34 11.65
N TRP A 87 10.97 -11.04 11.33
CA TRP A 87 11.33 -9.87 10.51
C TRP A 87 10.66 -9.90 9.13
N CYS A 88 10.71 -11.04 8.44
CA CYS A 88 10.09 -11.22 7.14
C CYS A 88 8.55 -11.06 7.22
N PHE A 89 7.91 -11.64 8.22
CA PHE A 89 6.46 -11.47 8.45
C PHE A 89 6.09 -10.02 8.69
N TRP A 90 6.85 -9.34 9.53
CA TRP A 90 6.60 -7.94 9.85
C TRP A 90 6.78 -7.04 8.63
N GLN A 91 7.81 -7.24 7.82
CA GLN A 91 7.98 -6.51 6.56
C GLN A 91 6.80 -6.75 5.61
N ALA A 92 6.39 -7.99 5.44
CA ALA A 92 5.25 -8.34 4.59
C ALA A 92 3.94 -7.72 5.09
N ASP A 93 3.71 -7.72 6.40
CA ASP A 93 2.53 -7.11 7.03
C ASP A 93 2.53 -5.58 6.84
N LEU A 94 3.66 -4.92 7.08
CA LEU A 94 3.80 -3.48 6.84
C LEU A 94 3.58 -3.12 5.38
N LEU A 95 4.18 -3.86 4.47
CA LEU A 95 4.01 -3.64 3.03
C LEU A 95 2.55 -3.84 2.62
N THR A 96 1.92 -4.91 3.08
CA THR A 96 0.50 -5.18 2.79
C THR A 96 -0.42 -4.09 3.33
N LYS A 97 -0.20 -3.63 4.56
CA LYS A 97 -0.97 -2.53 5.16
C LYS A 97 -0.76 -1.23 4.38
N TRP A 98 0.48 -0.93 4.01
CA TRP A 98 0.82 0.24 3.22
C TRP A 98 0.13 0.19 1.84
N ILE A 99 0.19 -0.94 1.12
CA ILE A 99 -0.50 -1.13 -0.16
C ILE A 99 -2.01 -0.92 0.02
N LYS A 100 -2.63 -1.55 1.03
CA LYS A 100 -4.07 -1.38 1.30
C LYS A 100 -4.46 0.08 1.50
N LEU A 101 -3.66 0.84 2.24
CA LEU A 101 -3.89 2.28 2.45
C LEU A 101 -3.77 3.07 1.13
N LYS A 102 -2.85 2.67 0.23
CA LYS A 102 -2.64 3.34 -1.06
C LYS A 102 -3.64 2.90 -2.14
N GLN A 103 -4.34 1.79 -1.93
CA GLN A 103 -5.45 1.34 -2.75
C GLN A 103 -6.81 1.91 -2.30
N ASP A 104 -6.79 2.84 -1.36
CA ASP A 104 -8.00 3.56 -0.94
C ASP A 104 -8.58 4.37 -2.09
N LYS A 105 -9.90 4.43 -2.20
CA LYS A 105 -10.59 4.92 -3.40
C LYS A 105 -11.93 5.55 -3.10
N LEU A 106 -12.37 6.38 -4.04
CA LEU A 106 -13.73 6.89 -4.16
C LEU A 106 -14.41 6.23 -5.37
N TYR A 107 -15.69 6.10 -5.33
CA TYR A 107 -16.51 5.57 -6.42
C TYR A 107 -17.22 6.70 -7.13
N LEU A 108 -17.00 6.83 -8.43
CA LEU A 108 -17.75 7.76 -9.29
C LEU A 108 -19.04 7.07 -9.72
N ILE A 109 -20.14 7.50 -9.13
CA ILE A 109 -21.47 6.90 -9.31
C ILE A 109 -22.15 7.45 -10.55
N TYR A 110 -22.02 8.75 -10.74
CA TYR A 110 -22.68 9.48 -11.81
C TYR A 110 -21.87 10.68 -12.25
N SER A 111 -22.00 11.03 -13.50
CA SER A 111 -21.49 12.30 -14.00
C SER A 111 -22.40 12.86 -15.10
N ASN A 112 -22.35 14.17 -15.24
CA ASN A 112 -22.95 14.91 -16.34
C ASN A 112 -22.07 16.10 -16.72
N ILE A 113 -22.16 16.50 -17.97
CA ILE A 113 -21.53 17.70 -18.49
C ILE A 113 -22.54 18.53 -19.24
N THR A 114 -22.46 19.85 -19.14
CA THR A 114 -23.20 20.70 -20.06
C THR A 114 -22.38 20.83 -21.32
N SER A 115 -22.97 20.43 -22.44
CA SER A 115 -22.26 20.36 -23.71
C SER A 115 -21.88 21.73 -24.24
N HIS A 116 -20.68 21.82 -24.70
CA HIS A 116 -20.13 22.89 -25.48
C HIS A 116 -20.12 22.45 -26.95
N LYS A 117 -20.27 23.36 -27.92
CA LYS A 117 -20.26 23.01 -29.36
C LYS A 117 -19.00 22.22 -29.79
N LEU A 118 -17.93 22.32 -29.03
CA LEU A 118 -16.60 21.89 -29.44
C LEU A 118 -16.00 20.73 -28.64
N THR A 119 -16.61 20.34 -27.53
CA THR A 119 -16.16 19.20 -26.74
C THR A 119 -17.31 18.24 -26.51
N THR A 120 -17.66 17.51 -27.56
CA THR A 120 -18.69 16.48 -27.44
C THR A 120 -18.06 15.19 -26.88
N ILE A 121 -18.88 14.40 -26.19
CA ILE A 121 -18.51 13.03 -25.80
C ILE A 121 -18.07 12.22 -27.03
N SER A 122 -18.66 12.55 -28.21
CA SER A 122 -18.29 11.96 -29.51
C SER A 122 -16.84 12.23 -29.86
N ASP A 123 -16.36 13.47 -29.71
CA ASP A 123 -14.97 13.82 -30.04
C ASP A 123 -13.99 13.15 -29.11
N PHE A 124 -14.30 13.06 -27.81
CA PHE A 124 -13.52 12.32 -26.85
C PHE A 124 -13.48 10.81 -27.17
N ASN A 125 -14.62 10.23 -27.58
CA ASN A 125 -14.71 8.83 -27.98
C ASN A 125 -13.96 8.50 -29.26
N ASN A 126 -13.87 9.45 -30.18
CA ASN A 126 -13.19 9.28 -31.46
C ASN A 126 -11.70 9.63 -31.39
N GLU A 127 -11.21 9.96 -30.19
CA GLU A 127 -9.80 10.33 -29.97
C GLU A 127 -9.38 11.54 -30.85
N ILE A 128 -10.36 12.32 -31.27
CA ILE A 128 -10.09 13.55 -32.00
C ILE A 128 -9.40 14.50 -31.03
N LEU A 129 -8.16 14.83 -31.33
CA LEU A 129 -7.43 15.87 -30.63
C LEU A 129 -8.28 17.13 -30.67
N PHE A 130 -8.73 17.57 -29.51
CA PHE A 130 -9.49 18.78 -29.39
C PHE A 130 -8.69 19.91 -30.04
N LYS A 131 -9.19 20.51 -31.09
CA LYS A 131 -8.53 21.65 -31.71
C LYS A 131 -8.68 22.86 -30.77
N LYS A 132 -7.63 23.66 -30.68
CA LYS A 132 -7.67 24.93 -29.97
C LYS A 132 -8.87 25.72 -30.47
N THR A 133 -9.85 25.93 -29.57
CA THR A 133 -11.14 26.50 -29.91
C THR A 133 -11.01 27.99 -30.17
N GLU A 134 -11.94 28.54 -30.95
CA GLU A 134 -12.06 29.97 -31.11
C GLU A 134 -12.27 30.63 -29.72
N PRO A 135 -11.66 31.81 -29.49
CA PRO A 135 -11.86 32.53 -28.25
C PRO A 135 -13.35 32.79 -28.01
N SER A 136 -13.81 32.59 -26.78
CA SER A 136 -15.17 32.87 -26.31
C SER A 136 -16.27 31.89 -26.70
N SER A 137 -16.09 30.61 -26.46
CA SER A 137 -17.18 29.65 -26.62
C SER A 137 -18.05 29.53 -25.36
N ARG A 138 -19.32 29.87 -25.48
CA ARG A 138 -20.32 29.79 -24.39
C ARG A 138 -21.02 28.43 -24.35
N LEU A 139 -21.42 27.99 -23.15
CA LEU A 139 -22.31 26.84 -23.00
C LEU A 139 -23.64 27.07 -23.68
N ILE A 140 -24.14 26.07 -24.41
CA ILE A 140 -25.38 26.10 -25.16
C ILE A 140 -26.44 25.29 -24.41
N GLY A 141 -27.72 25.63 -24.59
CA GLY A 141 -28.85 24.91 -24.02
C GLY A 141 -29.18 25.30 -22.57
N LEU A 142 -28.66 26.44 -22.09
CA LEU A 142 -29.10 27.00 -20.82
C LEU A 142 -30.43 27.74 -21.03
N GLU A 143 -31.34 27.73 -20.02
CA GLU A 143 -32.65 28.43 -20.10
C GLU A 143 -32.52 29.93 -20.44
N ARG A 144 -31.39 30.54 -20.10
CA ARG A 144 -31.12 31.96 -20.34
C ARG A 144 -29.68 32.13 -20.80
N GLU A 145 -29.46 32.02 -22.09
CA GLU A 145 -28.12 32.11 -22.70
C GLU A 145 -27.53 33.53 -22.67
N ASP A 146 -28.37 34.53 -22.55
CA ASP A 146 -28.02 35.96 -22.51
C ASP A 146 -27.41 36.40 -21.18
N ILE A 147 -27.60 35.64 -20.11
CA ILE A 147 -27.12 35.99 -18.77
C ILE A 147 -25.60 35.78 -18.67
N VAL A 148 -24.95 36.74 -18.04
CA VAL A 148 -23.49 36.74 -17.77
C VAL A 148 -23.23 36.92 -16.25
N GLY A 149 -22.03 36.69 -15.83
CA GLY A 149 -21.60 36.89 -14.46
C GLY A 149 -22.15 35.84 -13.48
N GLU A 150 -22.30 36.21 -12.21
CA GLU A 150 -22.66 35.26 -11.13
C GLU A 150 -24.03 34.59 -11.32
N GLU A 151 -24.98 35.27 -11.94
CA GLU A 151 -26.29 34.67 -12.22
C GLU A 151 -26.19 33.50 -13.19
N ARG A 152 -25.26 33.53 -14.10
CA ARG A 152 -24.99 32.41 -15.03
C ARG A 152 -24.61 31.16 -14.28
N LEU A 153 -23.80 31.26 -13.21
CA LEU A 153 -23.48 30.12 -12.33
C LEU A 153 -24.77 29.43 -11.80
N PHE A 154 -25.74 30.19 -11.37
CA PHE A 154 -27.01 29.62 -10.90
C PHE A 154 -27.73 28.81 -11.99
N TYR A 155 -27.82 29.32 -13.22
CA TYR A 155 -28.47 28.60 -14.31
C TYR A 155 -27.70 27.36 -14.75
N ILE A 156 -26.36 27.37 -14.67
CA ILE A 156 -25.52 26.20 -14.93
C ILE A 156 -25.80 25.15 -13.84
N VAL A 157 -25.76 25.52 -12.55
CA VAL A 157 -26.09 24.60 -11.44
C VAL A 157 -27.50 24.02 -11.62
N LYS A 158 -28.47 24.84 -11.99
CA LYS A 158 -29.84 24.42 -12.26
C LYS A 158 -29.93 23.41 -13.38
N SER A 159 -29.25 23.64 -14.50
CA SER A 159 -29.19 22.72 -15.64
C SER A 159 -28.58 21.37 -15.25
N LEU A 160 -27.42 21.39 -14.58
CA LEU A 160 -26.76 20.16 -14.12
C LEU A 160 -27.60 19.41 -13.07
N THR A 161 -28.29 20.11 -12.17
CA THR A 161 -29.15 19.49 -11.15
C THR A 161 -30.39 18.84 -11.77
N ASN A 162 -30.97 19.42 -12.80
CA ASN A 162 -32.12 18.85 -13.48
C ASN A 162 -31.82 17.45 -14.06
N SER A 163 -30.59 17.17 -14.45
CA SER A 163 -30.18 15.86 -14.93
C SER A 163 -30.09 14.79 -13.82
N ILE A 164 -30.09 15.20 -12.55
CA ILE A 164 -30.05 14.25 -11.41
C ILE A 164 -31.48 13.73 -11.08
N LYS A 165 -32.54 14.33 -11.60
CA LYS A 165 -33.93 13.91 -11.33
C LYS A 165 -34.18 12.44 -11.67
N ASP A 166 -33.48 11.91 -12.65
CA ASP A 166 -33.62 10.54 -13.11
C ASP A 166 -32.84 9.53 -12.24
N ILE A 167 -32.04 10.02 -11.28
CA ILE A 167 -31.33 9.20 -10.34
C ILE A 167 -32.16 9.10 -9.07
N GLU A 168 -32.44 7.88 -8.62
CA GLU A 168 -33.06 7.62 -7.31
C GLU A 168 -32.09 8.06 -6.17
N ILE A 169 -32.00 9.36 -5.96
CA ILE A 169 -31.27 9.92 -4.82
C ILE A 169 -32.11 9.63 -3.58
N SER A 170 -31.59 8.76 -2.71
CA SER A 170 -32.29 8.42 -1.46
C SER A 170 -32.47 9.66 -0.59
N LYS A 171 -33.74 10.08 -0.34
CA LYS A 171 -34.06 11.21 0.53
C LYS A 171 -33.58 11.02 1.99
N LYS A 172 -33.13 9.81 2.35
CA LYS A 172 -32.69 9.46 3.72
C LYS A 172 -31.20 9.65 3.91
N GLU A 173 -30.41 9.80 2.84
CA GLU A 173 -28.97 9.93 2.95
C GLU A 173 -28.54 11.38 3.19
N LYS A 174 -27.42 11.55 3.87
CA LYS A 174 -26.78 12.86 4.05
C LYS A 174 -25.81 13.10 2.91
N TYR A 175 -25.93 14.27 2.28
CA TYR A 175 -25.12 14.66 1.13
C TYR A 175 -24.12 15.75 1.48
N PHE A 176 -23.02 15.77 0.76
CA PHE A 176 -22.09 16.89 0.77
C PHE A 176 -22.06 17.50 -0.64
N VAL A 177 -22.37 18.77 -0.75
CA VAL A 177 -22.39 19.49 -2.03
C VAL A 177 -21.19 20.42 -2.07
N ILE A 178 -20.40 20.32 -3.13
CA ILE A 178 -19.26 21.21 -3.38
C ILE A 178 -19.52 21.94 -4.69
N ILE A 179 -19.43 23.26 -4.65
CA ILE A 179 -19.50 24.10 -5.86
C ILE A 179 -18.13 24.74 -6.04
N ASN A 180 -17.43 24.25 -7.04
CA ASN A 180 -16.11 24.73 -7.46
C ASN A 180 -16.27 25.76 -8.57
N SER A 181 -15.65 26.92 -8.42
CA SER A 181 -15.56 27.92 -9.46
C SER A 181 -14.25 28.71 -9.35
N LEU A 182 -13.96 29.52 -10.37
CA LEU A 182 -12.78 30.39 -10.37
C LEU A 182 -13.03 31.71 -9.64
N PHE A 183 -14.27 32.14 -9.64
CA PHE A 183 -14.64 33.46 -9.12
C PHE A 183 -15.35 33.34 -7.78
N LYS A 184 -15.14 34.33 -6.94
CA LYS A 184 -15.85 34.44 -5.67
C LYS A 184 -17.30 34.79 -5.93
N GLN A 185 -18.24 34.08 -5.31
CA GLN A 185 -19.68 34.31 -5.43
C GLN A 185 -20.15 35.25 -4.34
N SER A 186 -21.12 36.11 -4.67
CA SER A 186 -21.85 36.90 -3.70
C SER A 186 -22.73 36.00 -2.81
N ASP A 187 -23.04 36.46 -1.61
CA ASP A 187 -23.92 35.72 -0.70
C ASP A 187 -25.33 35.57 -1.26
N PHE A 188 -25.80 36.56 -2.04
CA PHE A 188 -27.08 36.48 -2.75
C PHE A 188 -27.15 35.24 -3.68
N ILE A 189 -26.14 35.00 -4.50
CA ILE A 189 -26.10 33.83 -5.40
C ILE A 189 -25.96 32.54 -4.61
N LYS A 190 -25.15 32.51 -3.56
CA LYS A 190 -25.03 31.33 -2.68
C LYS A 190 -26.38 30.96 -2.07
N ASP A 191 -27.15 31.94 -1.58
CA ASP A 191 -28.44 31.66 -0.97
C ASP A 191 -29.49 31.27 -2.00
N LYS A 192 -29.46 31.85 -3.21
CA LYS A 192 -30.30 31.45 -4.33
C LYS A 192 -30.04 29.99 -4.72
N ILE A 193 -28.77 29.56 -4.80
CA ILE A 193 -28.37 28.16 -5.09
C ILE A 193 -28.82 27.23 -3.95
N LYS A 194 -28.62 27.61 -2.68
CA LYS A 194 -29.07 26.80 -1.52
C LYS A 194 -30.58 26.61 -1.55
N SER A 195 -31.34 27.70 -1.73
CA SER A 195 -32.80 27.66 -1.82
C SER A 195 -33.28 26.72 -2.93
N PHE A 196 -32.62 26.75 -4.09
CA PHE A 196 -32.93 25.86 -5.20
C PHE A 196 -32.62 24.38 -4.84
N LEU A 197 -31.45 24.09 -4.27
CA LEU A 197 -31.05 22.74 -3.91
C LEU A 197 -31.92 22.14 -2.80
N ASN A 198 -32.49 22.95 -1.89
CA ASN A 198 -33.45 22.50 -0.88
C ASN A 198 -34.68 21.83 -1.49
N GLY A 199 -35.03 22.15 -2.73
CA GLY A 199 -36.10 21.48 -3.48
C GLY A 199 -35.78 20.05 -3.91
N TYR A 200 -34.49 19.68 -3.96
CA TYR A 200 -34.03 18.39 -4.43
C TYR A 200 -33.40 17.51 -3.32
N LEU A 201 -32.68 18.12 -2.41
CA LEU A 201 -31.90 17.44 -1.36
C LEU A 201 -32.47 17.82 0.01
N SER A 202 -32.94 16.84 0.77
CA SER A 202 -33.54 17.09 2.09
C SER A 202 -32.51 17.25 3.23
N ASN A 203 -31.30 16.70 3.07
CA ASN A 203 -30.27 16.72 4.10
C ASN A 203 -28.87 16.84 3.46
N TYR A 204 -28.34 18.05 3.41
CA TYR A 204 -27.04 18.29 2.80
C TYR A 204 -26.24 19.39 3.50
N GLU A 205 -24.91 19.27 3.38
CA GLU A 205 -23.95 20.34 3.69
C GLU A 205 -23.43 20.93 2.38
N ILE A 206 -23.30 22.23 2.25
CA ILE A 206 -22.80 22.89 1.03
C ILE A 206 -21.50 23.66 1.31
N SER A 207 -20.56 23.56 0.39
CA SER A 207 -19.31 24.31 0.40
C SER A 207 -19.09 24.98 -0.96
N PHE A 208 -18.82 26.28 -0.94
CA PHE A 208 -18.42 27.03 -2.14
C PHE A 208 -16.90 27.21 -2.11
N GLN A 209 -16.21 26.77 -3.15
CA GLN A 209 -14.76 26.82 -3.22
C GLN A 209 -14.30 27.58 -4.45
N VAL A 210 -13.42 28.56 -4.21
CA VAL A 210 -12.75 29.33 -5.25
C VAL A 210 -11.36 28.75 -5.47
N LYS A 211 -11.02 28.46 -6.71
CA LYS A 211 -9.73 27.82 -7.08
C LYS A 211 -9.47 26.57 -6.23
N PRO A 212 -10.30 25.54 -6.39
CA PRO A 212 -10.24 24.34 -5.55
C PRO A 212 -8.91 23.61 -5.73
N ASN A 213 -8.43 22.94 -4.66
CA ASN A 213 -7.35 21.98 -4.76
C ASN A 213 -7.91 20.56 -4.78
N TYR A 214 -7.76 19.87 -5.90
CA TYR A 214 -8.31 18.53 -6.12
C TYR A 214 -7.88 17.53 -5.04
N ASN A 215 -6.58 17.49 -4.69
CA ASN A 215 -6.06 16.52 -3.72
C ASN A 215 -6.63 16.74 -2.33
N ASN A 216 -6.77 18.00 -1.91
CA ASN A 216 -7.37 18.34 -0.63
C ASN A 216 -8.86 17.97 -0.59
N GLN A 217 -9.58 18.22 -1.68
CA GLN A 217 -10.98 17.82 -1.80
C GLN A 217 -11.12 16.29 -1.79
N PHE A 218 -10.31 15.56 -2.56
CA PHE A 218 -10.32 14.10 -2.57
C PHE A 218 -10.17 13.52 -1.15
N ASN A 219 -9.20 14.01 -0.38
CA ASN A 219 -8.98 13.58 0.98
C ASN A 219 -10.14 13.96 1.93
N ALA A 220 -10.72 15.16 1.77
CA ALA A 220 -11.86 15.60 2.57
C ALA A 220 -13.11 14.73 2.32
N ILE A 221 -13.42 14.44 1.05
CA ILE A 221 -14.54 13.58 0.65
C ILE A 221 -14.37 12.16 1.20
N ARG A 222 -13.20 11.60 1.04
CA ARG A 222 -12.87 10.26 1.56
C ARG A 222 -13.10 10.17 3.07
N ASN A 223 -12.70 11.20 3.82
CA ASN A 223 -12.80 11.21 5.28
C ASN A 223 -14.25 11.42 5.78
N LYS A 224 -15.06 12.17 5.06
CA LYS A 224 -16.45 12.44 5.43
C LYS A 224 -17.38 11.24 5.28
N LYS A 225 -17.04 10.29 4.40
CA LYS A 225 -17.85 9.08 4.10
C LYS A 225 -19.32 9.39 3.71
N LEU A 226 -19.54 10.50 3.06
CA LEU A 226 -20.85 10.94 2.54
C LEU A 226 -20.86 10.80 1.02
N ILE A 227 -22.07 10.73 0.46
CA ILE A 227 -22.25 10.93 -0.98
C ILE A 227 -21.99 12.41 -1.27
N THR A 228 -21.08 12.67 -2.19
CA THR A 228 -20.65 14.03 -2.51
C THR A 228 -20.97 14.38 -3.95
N LEU A 229 -21.70 15.48 -4.11
CA LEU A 229 -21.99 16.10 -5.40
C LEU A 229 -20.98 17.23 -5.62
N ILE A 230 -20.23 17.18 -6.72
CA ILE A 230 -19.25 18.20 -7.06
C ILE A 230 -19.65 18.84 -8.38
N PHE A 231 -20.02 20.11 -8.30
CA PHE A 231 -20.21 20.97 -9.44
C PHE A 231 -18.89 21.69 -9.71
N SER A 232 -18.32 21.48 -10.87
CA SER A 232 -17.08 22.14 -11.31
C SER A 232 -17.41 23.01 -12.51
N ILE A 233 -17.37 24.32 -12.29
CA ILE A 233 -17.97 25.29 -13.21
C ILE A 233 -16.98 26.43 -13.49
N ASN A 234 -16.64 26.58 -14.74
CA ASN A 234 -16.09 27.80 -15.28
C ASN A 234 -17.17 28.53 -16.06
N TYR A 235 -17.50 29.74 -15.66
CA TYR A 235 -18.55 30.55 -16.27
C TYR A 235 -18.02 31.91 -16.72
N TYR A 236 -18.70 32.50 -17.70
CA TYR A 236 -18.32 33.77 -18.27
C TYR A 236 -18.55 34.92 -17.26
N ALA A 237 -17.46 35.54 -16.82
CA ALA A 237 -17.50 36.70 -15.94
C ALA A 237 -17.54 37.99 -16.77
N LEU A 238 -18.22 39.04 -16.26
CA LEU A 238 -18.49 40.28 -16.96
C LEU A 238 -17.26 41.02 -17.54
N ASN A 239 -16.04 40.70 -17.04
CA ASN A 239 -14.81 41.43 -17.37
C ASN A 239 -13.74 40.59 -18.07
N THR A 240 -14.07 39.37 -18.49
CA THR A 240 -13.09 38.47 -19.12
C THR A 240 -13.57 38.11 -20.52
N ASN A 241 -12.92 38.66 -21.53
CA ASN A 241 -13.30 38.46 -22.92
C ASN A 241 -12.83 37.16 -23.57
N GLU A 242 -12.10 36.31 -22.88
CA GLU A 242 -11.31 35.24 -23.51
C GLU A 242 -11.49 33.85 -22.91
N GLU A 243 -12.46 33.63 -22.01
CA GLU A 243 -12.54 32.38 -21.25
C GLU A 243 -13.58 31.42 -21.84
N ASN A 244 -13.17 30.17 -22.04
CA ASN A 244 -14.07 29.10 -22.45
C ASN A 244 -14.91 28.62 -21.25
N GLU A 245 -16.23 28.58 -21.43
CA GLU A 245 -17.11 28.02 -20.42
C GLU A 245 -17.12 26.51 -20.47
N PHE A 246 -17.05 25.90 -19.32
CA PHE A 246 -17.30 24.47 -19.16
C PHE A 246 -17.97 24.19 -17.82
N SER A 247 -18.71 23.12 -17.76
CA SER A 247 -19.31 22.69 -16.51
C SER A 247 -19.45 21.18 -16.45
N SER A 248 -19.24 20.64 -15.27
CA SER A 248 -19.42 19.24 -14.99
C SER A 248 -20.03 19.03 -13.61
N LEU A 249 -20.79 17.97 -13.49
CA LEU A 249 -21.26 17.43 -12.23
C LEU A 249 -20.76 16.00 -12.10
N ILE A 250 -20.13 15.70 -10.98
CA ILE A 250 -19.77 14.33 -10.61
C ILE A 250 -20.35 13.99 -9.23
N ILE A 251 -20.77 12.73 -9.08
CA ILE A 251 -21.25 12.22 -7.79
C ILE A 251 -20.28 11.13 -7.34
N LEU A 252 -19.68 11.36 -6.18
CA LEU A 252 -18.71 10.46 -5.56
C LEU A 252 -19.27 9.84 -4.28
N SER A 253 -18.92 8.56 -4.04
CA SER A 253 -19.18 7.87 -2.79
C SER A 253 -17.92 7.18 -2.28
N SER A 254 -17.78 7.11 -0.96
CA SER A 254 -16.77 6.29 -0.31
C SER A 254 -17.27 4.88 0.05
N SER A 255 -18.60 4.66 -0.04
CA SER A 255 -19.23 3.38 0.23
C SER A 255 -19.06 2.41 -0.95
N LYS A 256 -18.97 1.11 -0.63
CA LYS A 256 -18.74 0.05 -1.59
C LYS A 256 -20.01 -0.24 -2.36
N GLU A 257 -20.11 0.23 -3.59
CA GLU A 257 -21.13 -0.20 -4.53
C GLU A 257 -20.48 -0.98 -5.68
N LYS A 258 -21.22 -1.93 -6.23
CA LYS A 258 -20.75 -2.79 -7.32
C LYS A 258 -20.70 -2.01 -8.63
N GLU A 259 -19.61 -2.19 -9.41
CA GLU A 259 -19.50 -1.78 -10.82
C GLU A 259 -19.32 -0.29 -11.13
N PHE A 260 -19.00 0.56 -10.14
CA PHE A 260 -18.69 1.96 -10.42
C PHE A 260 -17.21 2.19 -10.76
N LEU A 261 -16.96 3.27 -11.48
CA LEU A 261 -15.62 3.72 -11.78
C LEU A 261 -14.90 4.12 -10.48
N LYS A 262 -13.73 3.55 -10.25
CA LYS A 262 -12.94 3.76 -9.04
C LYS A 262 -11.87 4.82 -9.30
N LEU A 263 -11.87 5.83 -8.46
CA LEU A 263 -10.83 6.86 -8.41
C LEU A 263 -9.92 6.52 -7.24
N PHE A 264 -8.73 6.03 -7.52
CA PHE A 264 -7.77 5.69 -6.47
C PHE A 264 -7.09 6.92 -5.89
N GLN A 265 -6.51 6.79 -4.72
CA GLN A 265 -5.80 7.89 -4.07
C GLN A 265 -4.70 8.44 -4.97
N PRO A 266 -4.66 9.76 -5.24
CA PRO A 266 -3.60 10.38 -6.01
C PRO A 266 -2.23 10.16 -5.37
N MET A 267 -1.25 9.78 -6.16
CA MET A 267 0.13 9.59 -5.74
C MET A 267 0.98 10.80 -6.16
N PRO A 268 1.73 11.43 -5.24
CA PRO A 268 2.72 12.43 -5.61
C PRO A 268 3.76 11.84 -6.57
N PHE A 269 4.06 12.55 -7.63
CA PHE A 269 4.94 12.12 -8.70
C PHE A 269 6.09 13.14 -8.87
N LYS A 270 7.32 12.68 -8.82
CA LYS A 270 8.50 13.55 -9.01
C LYS A 270 9.08 13.34 -10.38
N MET A 271 9.19 14.40 -11.17
CA MET A 271 9.77 14.34 -12.52
C MET A 271 11.26 13.95 -12.51
N GLU A 272 11.98 14.26 -11.44
CA GLU A 272 13.39 13.89 -11.27
C GLU A 272 13.59 12.37 -11.06
N ASN A 273 12.56 11.65 -10.59
CA ASN A 273 12.62 10.24 -10.20
C ASN A 273 11.52 9.41 -10.84
N ILE A 274 11.31 9.57 -12.15
CA ILE A 274 10.21 8.91 -12.90
C ILE A 274 10.25 7.39 -12.73
N ASP A 275 11.43 6.77 -12.87
CA ASP A 275 11.59 5.31 -12.77
C ASP A 275 11.21 4.77 -11.39
N GLU A 276 11.59 5.47 -10.31
CA GLU A 276 11.23 5.08 -8.95
C GLU A 276 9.71 5.20 -8.73
N ASN A 277 9.11 6.28 -9.21
CA ASN A 277 7.68 6.50 -9.10
C ASN A 277 6.88 5.43 -9.85
N ILE A 278 7.28 5.06 -11.06
CA ILE A 278 6.63 4.00 -11.84
C ILE A 278 6.75 2.65 -11.13
N LYS A 279 7.91 2.32 -10.54
CA LYS A 279 8.07 1.11 -9.72
C LYS A 279 7.16 1.12 -8.49
N ILE A 280 6.98 2.27 -7.83
CA ILE A 280 6.06 2.41 -6.70
C ILE A 280 4.60 2.21 -7.16
N MET A 281 4.21 2.78 -8.30
CA MET A 281 2.88 2.58 -8.89
C MET A 281 2.63 1.10 -9.19
N SER A 282 3.59 0.43 -9.82
CA SER A 282 3.53 -1.00 -10.12
C SER A 282 3.40 -1.84 -8.85
N LEU A 283 4.15 -1.51 -7.79
CA LEU A 283 4.09 -2.19 -6.50
C LEU A 283 2.72 -2.04 -5.81
N ILE A 284 2.11 -0.84 -5.87
CA ILE A 284 0.80 -0.57 -5.27
C ILE A 284 -0.30 -1.33 -6.01
N ASN A 285 -0.16 -1.50 -7.33
CA ASN A 285 -1.07 -2.24 -8.18
C ASN A 285 -2.55 -1.89 -7.94
N GLN A 286 -2.86 -0.58 -7.99
CA GLN A 286 -4.22 -0.06 -7.81
C GLN A 286 -5.19 -0.64 -8.84
N GLN A 287 -4.72 -0.79 -10.08
CA GLN A 287 -5.33 -1.55 -11.15
C GLN A 287 -4.27 -2.46 -11.77
N PRO A 288 -4.64 -3.63 -12.35
CA PRO A 288 -3.66 -4.44 -13.06
C PRO A 288 -2.97 -3.63 -14.16
N ASN A 289 -1.65 -3.52 -14.09
CA ASN A 289 -0.87 -2.66 -14.99
C ASN A 289 -1.11 -2.99 -16.47
N LYS A 290 -1.30 -4.27 -16.80
CA LYS A 290 -1.62 -4.75 -18.15
C LYS A 290 -2.97 -4.28 -18.70
N ASP A 291 -3.87 -3.84 -17.82
CA ASP A 291 -5.22 -3.43 -18.20
C ASP A 291 -5.33 -1.92 -18.40
N ILE A 292 -4.25 -1.18 -18.18
CA ILE A 292 -4.19 0.26 -18.42
C ILE A 292 -4.15 0.50 -19.92
N LYS A 293 -5.21 1.12 -20.44
CA LYS A 293 -5.41 1.37 -21.87
C LYS A 293 -5.17 2.81 -22.27
N GLN A 294 -5.20 3.74 -21.34
CA GLN A 294 -5.11 5.17 -21.63
C GLN A 294 -4.29 5.92 -20.58
N VAL A 295 -3.57 6.91 -21.03
CA VAL A 295 -2.83 7.84 -20.18
C VAL A 295 -3.27 9.26 -20.53
N ASN A 296 -3.73 10.01 -19.53
CA ASN A 296 -4.22 11.37 -19.67
C ASN A 296 -3.26 12.34 -18.95
N TYR A 297 -3.06 13.51 -19.51
CA TYR A 297 -2.18 14.54 -18.97
C TYR A 297 -2.92 15.86 -18.79
N ILE A 298 -2.81 16.49 -17.62
CA ILE A 298 -3.34 17.82 -17.32
C ILE A 298 -2.23 18.69 -16.77
N ASP A 299 -1.97 19.82 -17.40
CA ASP A 299 -0.92 20.78 -17.02
C ASP A 299 0.48 20.16 -16.89
N ILE A 300 0.81 19.26 -17.81
CA ILE A 300 2.13 18.66 -17.90
C ILE A 300 2.75 19.05 -19.24
N GLU A 301 3.94 19.58 -19.19
CA GLU A 301 4.72 19.94 -20.39
C GLU A 301 4.89 18.73 -21.31
N LYS A 302 4.85 18.95 -22.62
CA LYS A 302 4.92 17.90 -23.63
C LYS A 302 6.19 17.04 -23.52
N GLU A 303 7.30 17.64 -23.16
CA GLU A 303 8.56 16.91 -22.96
C GLU A 303 8.45 15.94 -21.77
N ASN A 304 7.91 16.40 -20.64
CA ASN A 304 7.69 15.59 -19.45
C ASN A 304 6.71 14.45 -19.70
N SER A 305 5.62 14.69 -20.41
CA SER A 305 4.62 13.68 -20.76
C SER A 305 5.20 12.60 -21.68
N ASN A 306 6.01 12.99 -22.68
CA ASN A 306 6.71 12.05 -23.54
C ASN A 306 7.68 11.18 -22.73
N ASN A 307 8.44 11.78 -21.81
CA ASN A 307 9.37 11.06 -20.95
C ASN A 307 8.64 10.04 -20.04
N ILE A 308 7.54 10.43 -19.41
CA ILE A 308 6.69 9.52 -18.63
C ILE A 308 6.20 8.37 -19.50
N THR A 309 5.68 8.67 -20.70
CA THR A 309 5.16 7.66 -21.63
C THR A 309 6.24 6.65 -22.02
N LEU A 310 7.44 7.13 -22.39
CA LEU A 310 8.56 6.26 -22.76
C LEU A 310 8.98 5.34 -21.59
N LYS A 311 8.99 5.87 -20.37
CA LYS A 311 9.32 5.08 -19.17
C LYS A 311 8.25 4.06 -18.82
N LEU A 312 6.97 4.38 -18.93
CA LEU A 312 5.89 3.43 -18.78
C LEU A 312 5.99 2.28 -19.80
N ARG A 313 6.42 2.57 -21.03
CA ARG A 313 6.68 1.55 -22.06
C ARG A 313 7.83 0.63 -21.71
N SER A 314 8.91 1.18 -21.19
CA SER A 314 10.09 0.39 -20.85
C SER A 314 9.88 -0.53 -19.65
N GLU A 315 8.88 -0.25 -18.84
CA GLU A 315 8.56 -1.08 -17.67
C GLU A 315 7.69 -2.27 -18.10
N ASN A 316 8.23 -3.49 -18.02
CA ASN A 316 7.57 -4.72 -18.46
C ASN A 316 6.23 -5.01 -17.79
N SER A 317 5.92 -4.36 -16.68
CA SER A 317 4.65 -4.50 -15.97
C SER A 317 3.49 -3.79 -16.67
N TYR A 318 3.75 -2.81 -17.55
CA TYR A 318 2.75 -2.06 -18.29
C TYR A 318 2.73 -2.53 -19.76
N GLN A 319 1.70 -3.31 -20.12
CA GLN A 319 1.47 -3.74 -21.50
C GLN A 319 0.63 -2.70 -22.26
N LEU A 320 1.10 -1.49 -22.32
CA LEU A 320 0.39 -0.44 -23.03
C LEU A 320 0.49 -0.69 -24.55
N SER A 321 -0.63 -0.65 -25.28
CA SER A 321 -0.62 -0.80 -26.74
C SER A 321 0.04 0.39 -27.42
N LEU A 322 0.69 0.17 -28.56
CA LEU A 322 1.36 1.25 -29.32
C LEU A 322 0.40 2.39 -29.70
N GLU A 323 -0.86 2.08 -29.98
CA GLU A 323 -1.89 3.03 -30.36
C GLU A 323 -2.30 3.98 -29.22
N THR A 324 -2.26 3.48 -27.96
CA THR A 324 -2.62 4.26 -26.78
C THR A 324 -1.60 5.34 -26.44
N TYR A 325 -0.39 5.28 -27.00
CA TYR A 325 0.73 6.14 -26.64
C TYR A 325 0.88 7.40 -27.44
N THR A 326 0.46 7.37 -28.70
CA THR A 326 0.60 8.52 -29.59
C THR A 326 -0.40 9.62 -29.26
N GLN A 327 -1.36 9.31 -28.38
CA GLN A 327 -2.50 10.15 -28.09
C GLN A 327 -2.70 10.34 -26.57
N GLY A 328 -1.64 10.53 -25.81
CA GLY A 328 -1.79 11.09 -24.47
C GLY A 328 -2.64 12.35 -24.59
N TYR A 329 -3.89 12.31 -24.09
CA TYR A 329 -4.78 13.46 -24.20
C TYR A 329 -4.21 14.61 -23.41
N PHE A 330 -3.75 15.63 -24.13
CA PHE A 330 -3.29 16.88 -23.56
C PHE A 330 -4.50 17.79 -23.37
N PHE A 331 -5.09 17.71 -22.20
CA PHE A 331 -6.27 18.49 -21.89
C PHE A 331 -5.98 20.01 -21.77
N ASN A 332 -4.70 20.37 -21.59
CA ASN A 332 -4.25 21.75 -21.42
C ASN A 332 -4.31 22.60 -22.67
N GLU A 333 -4.24 22.00 -23.84
CA GLU A 333 -4.32 22.74 -25.09
C GLU A 333 -5.73 23.33 -25.32
N TYR A 334 -6.69 22.96 -24.45
CA TYR A 334 -8.11 23.27 -24.60
C TYR A 334 -8.65 24.20 -23.54
N ILE A 335 -8.12 24.15 -22.34
CA ILE A 335 -8.62 24.86 -21.19
C ILE A 335 -7.47 25.62 -20.58
N ASP A 336 -7.21 26.81 -21.12
CA ASP A 336 -6.21 27.72 -20.57
C ASP A 336 -6.48 28.00 -19.09
N ASP A 337 -5.45 27.99 -18.26
CA ASP A 337 -5.39 28.43 -16.85
C ASP A 337 -6.27 27.78 -15.76
N TYR A 338 -7.17 26.82 -16.09
CA TYR A 338 -8.17 26.28 -15.12
C TYR A 338 -7.88 24.85 -14.62
N LYS A 339 -6.68 24.57 -14.40
CA LYS A 339 -6.01 23.29 -14.18
C LYS A 339 -6.74 22.32 -13.25
N GLU A 340 -7.21 22.78 -12.10
CA GLU A 340 -7.86 21.92 -11.09
C GLU A 340 -9.34 21.61 -11.44
N LEU A 341 -10.05 22.56 -12.07
CA LEU A 341 -11.42 22.33 -12.53
C LEU A 341 -11.45 21.35 -13.72
N SER A 342 -10.42 21.37 -14.54
CA SER A 342 -10.27 20.47 -15.69
C SER A 342 -10.20 19.00 -15.28
N ILE A 343 -9.67 18.69 -14.10
CA ILE A 343 -9.64 17.32 -13.58
C ILE A 343 -11.05 16.76 -13.43
N TYR A 344 -11.96 17.52 -12.84
CA TYR A 344 -13.35 17.09 -12.66
C TYR A 344 -14.09 16.94 -13.99
N HIS A 345 -13.82 17.84 -14.93
CA HIS A 345 -14.39 17.76 -16.27
C HIS A 345 -13.91 16.53 -17.04
N LEU A 346 -12.60 16.24 -16.98
CA LEU A 346 -12.04 15.02 -17.57
C LEU A 346 -12.61 13.75 -16.93
N LEU A 347 -12.76 13.73 -15.61
CA LEU A 347 -13.38 12.59 -14.92
C LEU A 347 -14.82 12.36 -15.38
N ALA A 348 -15.57 13.43 -15.60
CA ALA A 348 -16.92 13.36 -16.14
C ALA A 348 -16.93 12.82 -17.58
N LEU A 349 -16.02 13.28 -18.44
CA LEU A 349 -15.87 12.76 -19.80
C LEU A 349 -15.48 11.29 -19.83
N ILE A 350 -14.56 10.85 -18.97
CA ILE A 350 -14.16 9.44 -18.86
C ILE A 350 -15.40 8.58 -18.50
N TYR A 351 -16.19 9.01 -17.53
CA TYR A 351 -17.37 8.27 -17.11
C TYR A 351 -18.43 8.14 -18.22
N LEU A 352 -18.63 9.20 -19.01
CA LEU A 352 -19.62 9.26 -20.08
C LEU A 352 -19.12 8.62 -21.40
N SER A 353 -17.84 8.34 -21.52
CA SER A 353 -17.22 7.84 -22.73
C SER A 353 -17.24 6.30 -22.84
N LYS A 354 -16.87 5.78 -24.02
CA LYS A 354 -16.59 4.36 -24.24
C LYS A 354 -15.43 3.82 -23.38
N PHE A 355 -14.61 4.69 -22.78
CA PHE A 355 -13.47 4.32 -21.95
C PHE A 355 -13.83 4.08 -20.49
N LYS A 356 -15.09 4.22 -20.11
CA LYS A 356 -15.59 4.02 -18.74
C LYS A 356 -15.12 2.70 -18.12
N ASP A 357 -15.11 1.62 -18.90
CA ASP A 357 -14.80 0.28 -18.42
C ASP A 357 -13.31 -0.08 -18.50
N THR A 358 -12.47 0.86 -18.94
CA THR A 358 -11.02 0.67 -19.05
C THR A 358 -10.27 1.27 -17.89
N SER A 359 -9.11 0.67 -17.57
CA SER A 359 -8.18 1.25 -16.59
C SER A 359 -7.33 2.33 -17.24
N GLN A 360 -7.18 3.45 -16.56
CA GLN A 360 -6.51 4.64 -17.07
C GLN A 360 -5.56 5.23 -16.02
N LEU A 361 -4.56 5.96 -16.48
CA LEU A 361 -3.71 6.81 -15.65
C LEU A 361 -4.00 8.28 -15.96
N LEU A 362 -4.08 9.08 -14.93
CA LEU A 362 -4.20 10.53 -15.02
C LEU A 362 -3.00 11.16 -14.34
N PHE A 363 -2.17 11.84 -15.12
CA PHE A 363 -1.08 12.66 -14.62
C PHE A 363 -1.48 14.11 -14.66
N TYR A 364 -1.28 14.82 -13.57
CA TYR A 364 -1.65 16.23 -13.47
C TYR A 364 -0.73 17.00 -12.53
N LYS A 365 -0.69 18.30 -12.72
CA LYS A 365 -0.01 19.23 -11.83
C LYS A 365 -1.04 19.90 -10.93
N SER A 366 -0.78 19.93 -9.63
CA SER A 366 -1.57 20.66 -8.64
C SER A 366 -0.62 21.50 -7.81
N ASP A 367 -0.86 22.78 -7.76
CA ASP A 367 0.07 23.78 -7.22
C ASP A 367 1.48 23.65 -7.89
N LYS A 368 2.50 23.31 -7.09
CA LYS A 368 3.89 23.10 -7.53
C LYS A 368 4.29 21.63 -7.64
N SER A 369 3.34 20.71 -7.47
CA SER A 369 3.62 19.27 -7.40
C SER A 369 2.88 18.51 -8.48
N TYR A 370 3.52 17.48 -9.00
CA TYR A 370 2.90 16.54 -9.94
C TYR A 370 2.28 15.38 -9.19
N TYR A 371 1.22 14.83 -9.76
CA TYR A 371 0.49 13.69 -9.21
C TYR A 371 0.14 12.70 -10.30
N CYS A 372 0.01 11.44 -9.91
CA CYS A 372 -0.55 10.40 -10.73
C CYS A 372 -1.73 9.77 -10.01
N GLN A 373 -2.84 9.58 -10.72
CA GLN A 373 -4.03 8.92 -10.22
C GLN A 373 -4.43 7.78 -11.15
N THR A 374 -4.69 6.63 -10.58
CA THR A 374 -5.25 5.49 -11.32
C THR A 374 -6.77 5.56 -11.28
N ILE A 375 -7.39 5.28 -12.43
CA ILE A 375 -8.84 5.26 -12.62
C ILE A 375 -9.21 3.91 -13.24
N GLY A 376 -10.25 3.23 -12.78
CA GLY A 376 -10.67 1.97 -13.38
C GLY A 376 -11.80 1.26 -12.66
N VAL A 377 -12.35 0.23 -13.30
CA VAL A 377 -13.48 -0.56 -12.78
C VAL A 377 -13.02 -1.79 -12.01
N GLN A 378 -11.87 -2.35 -12.41
CA GLN A 378 -11.40 -3.61 -11.87
C GLN A 378 -11.07 -3.55 -10.37
N LYS A 379 -11.04 -4.72 -9.73
CA LYS A 379 -10.60 -4.82 -8.34
C LYS A 379 -9.09 -4.68 -8.28
N SER A 380 -8.61 -3.88 -7.33
CA SER A 380 -7.20 -3.84 -7.00
C SER A 380 -6.72 -5.22 -6.56
N HIS A 381 -5.57 -5.65 -7.04
CA HIS A 381 -4.92 -6.89 -6.65
C HIS A 381 -3.87 -6.62 -5.59
N ILE A 382 -3.82 -7.45 -4.58
CA ILE A 382 -2.73 -7.42 -3.59
C ILE A 382 -1.94 -8.71 -3.79
N ASP A 383 -0.71 -8.58 -4.26
CA ASP A 383 0.19 -9.70 -4.35
C ASP A 383 0.42 -10.30 -2.95
N ASN A 384 0.45 -11.62 -2.91
CA ASN A 384 0.65 -12.31 -1.64
C ASN A 384 2.12 -12.26 -1.23
N HIS A 385 2.53 -11.14 -0.61
CA HIS A 385 3.91 -10.93 -0.14
C HIS A 385 4.34 -11.94 0.94
N TYR A 386 3.39 -12.72 1.49
CA TYR A 386 3.70 -13.78 2.46
C TYR A 386 4.24 -15.07 1.82
N LEU A 387 4.12 -15.25 0.50
CA LEU A 387 4.56 -16.47 -0.19
C LEU A 387 6.07 -16.73 -0.06
N ASN A 388 6.88 -15.68 0.04
CA ASN A 388 8.33 -15.78 0.12
C ASN A 388 8.87 -15.82 1.55
N ILE A 389 8.00 -15.93 2.56
CA ILE A 389 8.43 -16.00 3.95
C ILE A 389 8.93 -17.40 4.25
N PRO A 390 10.15 -17.55 4.79
CA PRO A 390 10.68 -18.83 5.15
C PRO A 390 9.78 -19.55 6.15
N LYS A 391 9.54 -20.84 5.94
CA LYS A 391 8.77 -21.65 6.88
C LYS A 391 9.49 -21.72 8.24
N PRO A 392 8.75 -21.82 9.35
CA PRO A 392 9.34 -22.01 10.67
C PRO A 392 10.22 -23.26 10.66
N SER A 393 11.40 -23.14 11.25
CA SER A 393 12.30 -24.27 11.41
C SER A 393 11.80 -25.19 12.51
N PHE A 394 12.11 -26.48 12.35
CA PHE A 394 11.93 -27.44 13.43
C PHE A 394 12.71 -26.98 14.68
N PRO A 395 12.15 -27.09 15.89
CA PRO A 395 12.74 -26.58 17.13
C PRO A 395 13.86 -27.47 17.66
N LEU A 396 14.88 -27.69 16.83
CA LEU A 396 15.98 -28.61 17.10
C LEU A 396 16.78 -28.24 18.35
N GLY A 397 17.09 -26.96 18.53
CA GLY A 397 17.85 -26.48 19.69
C GLY A 397 17.10 -26.67 21.00
N THR A 398 15.79 -26.39 21.00
CA THR A 398 14.93 -26.61 22.15
C THR A 398 14.87 -28.10 22.53
N LEU A 399 14.75 -28.98 21.54
CA LEU A 399 14.74 -30.44 21.75
C LEU A 399 16.09 -30.97 22.24
N LEU A 400 17.21 -30.48 21.70
CA LEU A 400 18.54 -30.87 22.15
C LEU A 400 18.81 -30.51 23.60
N VAL A 401 18.38 -29.33 24.05
CA VAL A 401 18.50 -28.95 25.47
C VAL A 401 17.63 -29.84 26.36
N GLY A 402 16.42 -30.19 25.92
CA GLY A 402 15.59 -31.18 26.60
C GLY A 402 16.25 -32.54 26.67
N PHE A 403 16.82 -33.01 25.55
CA PHE A 403 17.55 -34.28 25.51
C PHE A 403 18.79 -34.28 26.41
N PHE A 404 19.54 -33.17 26.48
CA PHE A 404 20.63 -33.00 27.45
C PHE A 404 20.12 -33.12 28.89
N ALA A 405 19.02 -32.47 29.24
CA ALA A 405 18.47 -32.59 30.61
C ALA A 405 18.08 -34.03 30.94
N LEU A 406 17.43 -34.73 29.98
CA LEU A 406 17.05 -36.14 30.15
C LEU A 406 18.27 -37.03 30.39
N THR A 407 19.31 -36.92 29.51
CA THR A 407 20.54 -37.74 29.62
C THR A 407 21.31 -37.43 30.89
N SER A 408 21.29 -36.16 31.36
CA SER A 408 21.92 -35.79 32.66
C SER A 408 21.24 -36.44 33.83
N VAL A 409 19.93 -36.52 33.88
CA VAL A 409 19.17 -37.18 34.96
C VAL A 409 19.40 -38.71 34.93
N ILE A 410 19.38 -39.30 33.71
CA ILE A 410 19.66 -40.76 33.59
C ILE A 410 21.08 -41.07 34.08
N PHE A 411 22.07 -40.25 33.66
CA PHE A 411 23.45 -40.45 34.07
C PHE A 411 23.66 -40.34 35.59
N ASN A 412 23.03 -39.34 36.23
CA ASN A 412 23.10 -39.19 37.68
C ASN A 412 22.52 -40.42 38.41
N ASN A 413 21.41 -40.96 37.92
CA ASN A 413 20.80 -42.16 38.49
C ASN A 413 21.70 -43.41 38.32
N ILE A 414 22.48 -43.52 37.22
CA ILE A 414 23.43 -44.58 37.00
C ILE A 414 24.60 -44.48 37.98
N ILE A 415 25.14 -43.29 38.23
CA ILE A 415 26.27 -43.07 39.14
C ILE A 415 25.85 -43.44 40.58
N ASP A 416 24.64 -43.09 40.99
CA ASP A 416 24.11 -43.34 42.31
C ASP A 416 23.71 -44.82 42.55
N HIS A 417 23.94 -45.72 41.60
CA HIS A 417 23.58 -47.15 41.60
C HIS A 417 22.11 -47.42 41.98
N VAL A 418 21.25 -46.52 41.55
CA VAL A 418 19.85 -46.58 41.94
C VAL A 418 19.03 -47.31 40.89
N GLU A 419 18.24 -48.30 41.33
CA GLU A 419 17.35 -49.03 40.43
C GLU A 419 16.28 -48.15 39.81
N PHE A 420 16.11 -48.31 38.49
CA PHE A 420 15.08 -47.62 37.72
C PHE A 420 13.69 -48.24 38.03
N ASN A 421 12.91 -47.60 38.90
CA ASN A 421 11.54 -47.99 39.18
C ASN A 421 10.54 -47.05 38.41
N SER A 422 9.26 -47.41 38.45
CA SER A 422 8.20 -46.64 37.73
C SER A 422 8.10 -45.18 38.17
N GLU A 423 8.29 -44.87 39.45
CA GLU A 423 8.25 -43.49 39.96
C GLU A 423 9.35 -42.61 39.39
N ARG A 424 10.59 -43.15 39.30
CA ARG A 424 11.74 -42.42 38.76
C ARG A 424 11.62 -42.20 37.26
N THR A 425 11.04 -43.15 36.55
CA THR A 425 10.75 -43.00 35.12
C THR A 425 9.77 -41.85 34.90
N ILE A 426 8.76 -41.74 35.79
CA ILE A 426 7.78 -40.63 35.75
C ILE A 426 8.49 -39.29 36.04
N ILE A 427 9.31 -39.21 37.08
CA ILE A 427 10.06 -37.99 37.47
C ILE A 427 10.99 -37.56 36.35
N THR A 428 11.70 -38.49 35.72
CA THR A 428 12.63 -38.20 34.60
C THR A 428 11.88 -37.67 33.38
N SER A 429 10.75 -38.30 33.03
CA SER A 429 9.92 -37.85 31.89
C SER A 429 9.27 -36.51 32.15
N THR A 430 8.79 -36.24 33.35
CA THR A 430 8.20 -34.95 33.74
C THR A 430 9.27 -33.84 33.75
N SER A 431 10.46 -34.12 34.27
CA SER A 431 11.59 -33.17 34.23
C SER A 431 11.98 -32.78 32.78
N PHE A 432 12.00 -33.73 31.85
CA PHE A 432 12.25 -33.51 30.43
C PHE A 432 11.20 -32.58 29.83
N LEU A 433 9.92 -32.91 30.01
CA LEU A 433 8.82 -32.07 29.49
C LEU A 433 8.84 -30.67 30.11
N PHE A 434 9.07 -30.54 31.39
CA PHE A 434 9.14 -29.27 32.10
C PHE A 434 10.30 -28.40 31.58
N THR A 435 11.46 -29.00 31.34
CA THR A 435 12.62 -28.29 30.75
C THR A 435 12.30 -27.73 29.34
N ILE A 436 11.65 -28.54 28.49
CA ILE A 436 11.24 -28.09 27.15
C ILE A 436 10.25 -26.91 27.25
N ILE A 437 9.28 -26.99 28.16
CA ILE A 437 8.29 -25.93 28.37
C ILE A 437 8.98 -24.63 28.81
N ILE A 438 9.84 -24.70 29.84
CA ILE A 438 10.56 -23.53 30.38
C ILE A 438 11.40 -22.88 29.26
N ILE A 439 12.17 -23.64 28.53
CA ILE A 439 13.01 -23.10 27.45
C ILE A 439 12.16 -22.47 26.35
N SER A 440 11.03 -23.09 26.00
CA SER A 440 10.11 -22.55 25.02
C SER A 440 9.50 -21.21 25.48
N VAL A 441 9.16 -21.08 26.76
CA VAL A 441 8.65 -19.85 27.35
C VAL A 441 9.73 -18.77 27.37
N ILE A 442 10.93 -19.08 27.87
CA ILE A 442 12.08 -18.14 27.90
C ILE A 442 12.39 -17.65 26.49
N LYS A 443 12.48 -18.56 25.52
CA LYS A 443 12.68 -18.24 24.12
C LYS A 443 11.63 -17.29 23.58
N LYS A 444 10.34 -17.55 23.85
CA LYS A 444 9.23 -16.70 23.42
C LYS A 444 9.29 -15.31 24.06
N ILE A 445 9.62 -15.23 25.35
CA ILE A 445 9.79 -13.93 26.06
C ILE A 445 10.95 -13.17 25.47
N TYR A 446 12.10 -13.81 25.25
CA TYR A 446 13.30 -13.18 24.65
C TYR A 446 13.00 -12.65 23.25
N ILE A 447 12.37 -13.45 22.39
CA ILE A 447 12.02 -13.06 21.03
C ILE A 447 11.08 -11.85 21.05
N ASN A 448 10.03 -11.87 21.89
CA ASN A 448 9.09 -10.77 22.00
C ASN A 448 9.73 -9.47 22.52
N PHE A 449 10.64 -9.59 23.51
CA PHE A 449 11.36 -8.45 24.04
C PHE A 449 12.31 -7.84 23.01
N TYR A 450 13.12 -8.68 22.36
CA TYR A 450 14.05 -8.26 21.33
C TYR A 450 13.33 -7.64 20.12
N TRP A 451 12.21 -8.24 19.71
CA TRP A 451 11.33 -7.74 18.67
C TRP A 451 10.89 -6.30 18.97
N LYS A 452 10.28 -6.07 20.15
CA LYS A 452 9.77 -4.74 20.51
C LYS A 452 10.88 -3.67 20.51
N ILE A 453 12.01 -3.99 21.11
CA ILE A 453 13.08 -3.00 21.25
C ILE A 453 13.78 -2.73 19.91
N HIS A 454 14.13 -3.76 19.18
CA HIS A 454 14.97 -3.62 18.00
C HIS A 454 14.17 -3.10 16.79
N PHE A 455 12.99 -3.64 16.56
CA PHE A 455 12.17 -3.23 15.41
C PHE A 455 11.51 -1.88 15.60
N LEU A 456 11.03 -1.55 16.79
CA LEU A 456 10.51 -0.21 17.07
C LEU A 456 11.61 0.85 16.97
N LYS A 457 12.81 0.58 17.47
CA LYS A 457 13.97 1.50 17.30
C LYS A 457 14.30 1.71 15.80
N THR A 458 14.24 0.66 15.00
CA THR A 458 14.50 0.74 13.55
C THR A 458 13.43 1.55 12.83
N LEU A 459 12.15 1.38 13.20
CA LEU A 459 11.04 2.18 12.73
C LEU A 459 11.22 3.65 13.07
N ASN A 460 11.42 3.98 14.35
CA ASN A 460 11.54 5.35 14.81
C ASN A 460 12.74 6.07 14.17
N LYS A 461 13.87 5.38 14.00
CA LYS A 461 15.06 5.94 13.34
C LYS A 461 14.84 6.27 11.86
N LYS A 462 14.05 5.48 11.14
CA LYS A 462 13.83 5.68 9.70
C LYS A 462 12.61 6.54 9.37
N TRP A 463 11.59 6.51 10.20
CA TRP A 463 10.30 7.13 9.89
C TRP A 463 10.03 8.38 10.71
N ASN A 464 10.88 8.72 11.69
CA ASN A 464 10.70 9.85 12.63
C ASN A 464 9.23 9.92 13.11
N LEU A 465 8.70 8.76 13.52
CA LEU A 465 7.38 8.63 14.13
C LEU A 465 7.49 8.96 15.61
#